data_096271275d83eb73863c059ca5ce3e58
#
_entry.id   096271275d83eb73863c059ca5ce3e58
#
_cell.length_a   1.000
_cell.length_b   1.000
_cell.length_c   1.000
_cell.angle_alpha   90.00
_cell.angle_beta   90.00
_cell.angle_gamma   90.00
#
_symmetry.space_group_name_H-M   'P 1'
#
loop_
_entity.id
_entity.type
_entity.pdbx_description
1 polymer ?
#
loop_
_entity_poly.entity_id
_entity_poly.type
_entity_poly.pdbx_seq_one_letter_code
_entity_poly.pdbx_strand_id
1 'polypeptide(L)'
;MSERALPVVVCGAAGRMGRLLLALAREDARLRVAGAVEAAGHAAIGRDAGDVAGGAPLGVRVGDALAAVCRAEQVVLDFTAPAATLAHARIAAERGAGLVIGTTGLDGGQQRELAALAARTRTVFAPNMSVGVTVLTELVSLAARLLDASFEAEVVELHHHAKKDAPSGTALALGRAVAAARGQDFEHTRRLAREGLVGERPRDEIGIMGLRAGDAVGDHTVVFG
;
A
#
# COMPACT_ATOMS: atom_id res chain seq x y z
N MET A 1 31.58 -10.11 -8.52
CA MET A 1 31.46 -8.70 -8.09
C MET A 1 30.43 -8.66 -6.98
N SER A 2 30.80 -8.25 -5.77
CA SER A 2 29.81 -8.07 -4.67
C SER A 2 28.86 -6.96 -5.09
N GLU A 3 27.58 -7.25 -5.27
CA GLU A 3 26.57 -6.23 -5.51
C GLU A 3 26.57 -5.27 -4.32
N ARG A 4 26.73 -3.99 -4.61
CA ARG A 4 26.71 -2.94 -3.59
C ARG A 4 25.30 -2.85 -3.02
N ALA A 5 25.15 -2.98 -1.70
CA ALA A 5 23.86 -2.88 -1.02
C ALA A 5 23.11 -1.58 -1.42
N LEU A 6 21.83 -1.71 -1.77
CA LEU A 6 20.96 -0.60 -2.18
C LEU A 6 20.71 0.32 -0.98
N PRO A 7 21.07 1.61 -1.04
CA PRO A 7 20.81 2.52 0.05
C PRO A 7 19.34 2.93 0.08
N VAL A 8 18.69 2.77 1.24
CA VAL A 8 17.29 3.12 1.45
C VAL A 8 17.12 4.22 2.50
N VAL A 9 16.12 5.06 2.31
CA VAL A 9 15.68 6.08 3.27
C VAL A 9 14.26 5.76 3.69
N VAL A 10 14.00 5.64 5.00
CA VAL A 10 12.68 5.31 5.54
C VAL A 10 11.99 6.58 6.04
N CYS A 11 10.83 6.91 5.47
CA CYS A 11 9.94 7.97 5.94
C CYS A 11 8.91 7.44 6.94
N GLY A 12 8.61 8.24 7.99
CA GLY A 12 7.76 7.78 9.10
C GLY A 12 8.45 6.71 9.94
N ALA A 13 9.74 6.88 10.22
CA ALA A 13 10.63 5.89 10.83
C ALA A 13 10.15 5.35 12.19
N ALA A 14 9.41 6.15 12.96
CA ALA A 14 8.86 5.77 14.27
C ALA A 14 7.45 5.16 14.18
N GLY A 15 6.81 5.22 13.01
CA GLY A 15 5.52 4.59 12.75
C GLY A 15 5.60 3.06 12.72
N ARG A 16 4.44 2.39 12.70
CA ARG A 16 4.35 0.92 12.63
C ARG A 16 5.12 0.34 11.45
N MET A 17 4.87 0.84 10.24
CA MET A 17 5.55 0.38 9.02
C MET A 17 7.02 0.80 9.01
N GLY A 18 7.33 2.04 9.41
CA GLY A 18 8.71 2.53 9.43
C GLY A 18 9.63 1.67 10.29
N ARG A 19 9.20 1.31 11.50
CA ARG A 19 9.96 0.42 12.40
C ARG A 19 10.18 -0.96 11.80
N LEU A 20 9.15 -1.53 11.17
CA LEU A 20 9.25 -2.83 10.51
C LEU A 20 10.22 -2.78 9.32
N LEU A 21 10.12 -1.74 8.48
CA LEU A 21 11.01 -1.55 7.34
C LEU A 21 12.48 -1.37 7.77
N LEU A 22 12.73 -0.62 8.85
CA LEU A 22 14.08 -0.48 9.42
C LEU A 22 14.63 -1.81 9.94
N ALA A 23 13.78 -2.60 10.64
CA ALA A 23 14.17 -3.91 11.15
C ALA A 23 14.51 -4.89 10.00
N LEU A 24 13.65 -4.96 8.99
CA LEU A 24 13.87 -5.83 7.82
C LEU A 24 15.08 -5.38 6.98
N ALA A 25 15.24 -4.08 6.76
CA ALA A 25 16.40 -3.56 6.01
C ALA A 25 17.74 -3.80 6.72
N ARG A 26 17.75 -3.90 8.04
CA ARG A 26 18.94 -4.28 8.82
C ARG A 26 19.35 -5.73 8.59
N GLU A 27 18.37 -6.62 8.39
CA GLU A 27 18.59 -8.07 8.25
C GLU A 27 18.90 -8.49 6.81
N ASP A 28 18.58 -7.63 5.82
CA ASP A 28 18.80 -7.94 4.41
C ASP A 28 20.13 -7.33 3.92
N ALA A 29 21.12 -8.19 3.65
CA ALA A 29 22.43 -7.78 3.16
C ALA A 29 22.40 -7.01 1.82
N ARG A 30 21.29 -7.09 1.06
CA ARG A 30 21.09 -6.34 -0.18
C ARG A 30 20.69 -4.87 0.06
N LEU A 31 20.32 -4.53 1.30
CA LEU A 31 19.87 -3.20 1.70
C LEU A 31 20.83 -2.55 2.69
N ARG A 32 20.89 -1.24 2.67
CA ARG A 32 21.60 -0.42 3.66
C ARG A 32 20.73 0.79 4.02
N VAL A 33 20.36 0.90 5.28
CA VAL A 33 19.67 2.10 5.77
C VAL A 33 20.64 3.28 5.66
N ALA A 34 20.31 4.24 4.80
CA ALA A 34 21.11 5.43 4.53
C ALA A 34 20.49 6.71 5.13
N GLY A 35 19.25 6.64 5.59
CA GLY A 35 18.54 7.73 6.23
C GLY A 35 17.23 7.25 6.85
N ALA A 36 16.76 7.98 7.83
CA ALA A 36 15.47 7.78 8.49
C ALA A 36 14.90 9.14 8.82
N VAL A 37 13.64 9.40 8.52
CA VAL A 37 12.99 10.67 8.79
C VAL A 37 11.63 10.49 9.45
N GLU A 38 11.25 11.46 10.28
CA GLU A 38 9.99 11.51 10.99
C GLU A 38 9.43 12.94 10.98
N ALA A 39 8.17 13.09 11.32
CA ALA A 39 7.53 14.41 11.40
C ALA A 39 8.26 15.32 12.38
N ALA A 40 8.38 16.61 12.03
CA ALA A 40 9.04 17.60 12.87
C ALA A 40 8.45 17.62 14.29
N GLY A 41 9.32 17.70 15.30
CA GLY A 41 8.94 17.67 16.72
C GLY A 41 8.65 16.27 17.28
N HIS A 42 8.75 15.19 16.49
CA HIS A 42 8.55 13.84 17.01
C HIS A 42 9.69 13.42 17.94
N ALA A 43 9.37 12.72 19.04
CA ALA A 43 10.34 12.32 20.08
C ALA A 43 11.44 11.35 19.61
N ALA A 44 11.31 10.75 18.42
CA ALA A 44 12.33 9.89 17.83
C ALA A 44 13.46 10.68 17.13
N ILE A 45 13.29 11.97 16.86
CA ILE A 45 14.30 12.79 16.19
C ILE A 45 15.58 12.82 17.02
N GLY A 46 16.73 12.64 16.35
CA GLY A 46 18.05 12.55 16.97
C GLY A 46 18.41 11.18 17.55
N ARG A 47 17.44 10.27 17.73
CA ARG A 47 17.70 8.90 18.17
C ARG A 47 18.26 8.05 17.01
N ASP A 48 18.94 6.96 17.33
CA ASP A 48 19.35 6.00 16.32
C ASP A 48 18.14 5.24 15.75
N ALA A 49 18.10 5.07 14.42
CA ALA A 49 17.01 4.40 13.73
C ALA A 49 16.86 2.92 14.11
N GLY A 50 17.95 2.23 14.44
CA GLY A 50 17.95 0.87 14.95
C GLY A 50 17.28 0.78 16.31
N ASP A 51 17.59 1.70 17.22
CA ASP A 51 16.95 1.80 18.55
C ASP A 51 15.46 2.11 18.42
N VAL A 52 15.07 2.99 17.48
CA VAL A 52 13.66 3.31 17.20
C VAL A 52 12.92 2.09 16.67
N ALA A 53 13.59 1.23 15.90
CA ALA A 53 13.04 -0.03 15.40
C ALA A 53 13.06 -1.17 16.45
N GLY A 54 13.60 -0.93 17.66
CA GLY A 54 13.67 -1.93 18.72
C GLY A 54 14.79 -2.96 18.57
N GLY A 55 15.89 -2.60 17.89
CA GLY A 55 17.02 -3.48 17.66
C GLY A 55 18.36 -2.80 17.86
N ALA A 56 19.45 -3.43 17.40
CA ALA A 56 20.80 -2.89 17.50
C ALA A 56 20.92 -1.57 16.71
N PRO A 57 21.78 -0.63 17.18
CA PRO A 57 22.03 0.63 16.49
C PRO A 57 22.45 0.43 15.02
N LEU A 58 21.94 1.29 14.15
CA LEU A 58 22.27 1.34 12.72
C LEU A 58 23.32 2.41 12.39
N GLY A 59 23.68 3.29 13.35
CA GLY A 59 24.52 4.45 13.11
C GLY A 59 23.85 5.55 12.28
N VAL A 60 22.51 5.47 12.13
CA VAL A 60 21.70 6.42 11.36
C VAL A 60 20.76 7.16 12.30
N ARG A 61 20.93 8.47 12.44
CA ARG A 61 20.02 9.29 13.24
C ARG A 61 18.74 9.61 12.50
N VAL A 62 17.61 9.52 13.19
CA VAL A 62 16.31 9.97 12.67
C VAL A 62 16.33 11.49 12.59
N GLY A 63 16.12 12.03 11.39
CA GLY A 63 15.97 13.46 11.11
C GLY A 63 14.51 13.86 10.88
N ASP A 64 14.28 15.15 10.62
CA ASP A 64 12.96 15.71 10.30
C ASP A 64 12.83 16.22 8.86
N ALA A 65 13.91 16.14 8.07
CA ALA A 65 13.97 16.68 6.74
C ALA A 65 14.51 15.65 5.72
N LEU A 66 13.64 15.11 4.87
CA LEU A 66 14.05 14.20 3.81
C LEU A 66 15.10 14.82 2.88
N ALA A 67 14.99 16.11 2.57
CA ALA A 67 15.94 16.82 1.70
C ALA A 67 17.38 16.79 2.21
N ALA A 68 17.60 16.67 3.52
CA ALA A 68 18.92 16.59 4.12
C ALA A 68 19.63 15.25 3.85
N VAL A 69 18.86 14.15 3.72
CA VAL A 69 19.39 12.78 3.61
C VAL A 69 19.18 12.14 2.25
N CYS A 70 18.23 12.64 1.44
CA CYS A 70 17.88 12.06 0.13
C CYS A 70 18.95 12.34 -0.93
N ARG A 71 19.38 11.31 -1.67
CA ARG A 71 20.36 11.34 -2.76
C ARG A 71 19.89 10.51 -3.94
N ALA A 72 20.39 10.76 -5.14
CA ALA A 72 19.97 10.16 -6.41
C ALA A 72 20.05 8.62 -6.46
N GLU A 73 21.05 8.03 -5.81
CA GLU A 73 21.27 6.58 -5.80
C GLU A 73 20.41 5.82 -4.79
N GLN A 74 19.63 6.52 -3.99
CA GLN A 74 18.81 5.95 -2.92
C GLN A 74 17.40 5.61 -3.40
N VAL A 75 16.71 4.79 -2.59
CA VAL A 75 15.28 4.54 -2.70
C VAL A 75 14.61 5.01 -1.40
N VAL A 76 13.64 5.89 -1.55
CA VAL A 76 12.80 6.38 -0.44
C VAL A 76 11.62 5.42 -0.26
N LEU A 77 11.47 4.89 0.95
CA LEU A 77 10.36 4.01 1.36
C LEU A 77 9.36 4.87 2.16
N ASP A 78 8.16 5.05 1.61
CA ASP A 78 7.14 5.93 2.19
C ASP A 78 5.82 5.19 2.44
N PHE A 79 5.47 5.06 3.71
CA PHE A 79 4.22 4.49 4.20
C PHE A 79 3.61 5.44 5.25
N THR A 80 3.55 6.73 4.92
CA THR A 80 3.16 7.78 5.86
C THR A 80 1.68 8.20 5.70
N ALA A 81 1.47 9.43 5.27
CA ALA A 81 0.15 10.01 5.04
C ALA A 81 0.13 10.78 3.72
N PRO A 82 -1.02 10.94 3.06
CA PRO A 82 -1.12 11.53 1.72
C PRO A 82 -0.34 12.83 1.52
N ALA A 83 -0.49 13.79 2.43
CA ALA A 83 0.20 15.08 2.33
C ALA A 83 1.73 14.96 2.49
N ALA A 84 2.20 14.12 3.42
CA ALA A 84 3.62 13.85 3.63
C ALA A 84 4.21 13.12 2.42
N THR A 85 3.52 12.10 1.91
CA THR A 85 3.94 11.35 0.72
C THR A 85 4.15 12.26 -0.49
N LEU A 86 3.25 13.20 -0.76
CA LEU A 86 3.43 14.15 -1.86
C LEU A 86 4.66 15.06 -1.66
N ALA A 87 4.86 15.55 -0.43
CA ALA A 87 6.04 16.34 -0.12
C ALA A 87 7.34 15.52 -0.31
N HIS A 88 7.36 14.28 0.14
CA HIS A 88 8.49 13.37 -0.03
C HIS A 88 8.71 13.02 -1.51
N ALA A 89 7.64 12.79 -2.28
CA ALA A 89 7.74 12.50 -3.71
C ALA A 89 8.32 13.67 -4.52
N ARG A 90 7.98 14.91 -4.19
CA ARG A 90 8.59 16.10 -4.81
C ARG A 90 10.10 16.12 -4.57
N ILE A 91 10.54 15.93 -3.30
CA ILE A 91 11.95 15.91 -2.93
C ILE A 91 12.67 14.76 -3.65
N ALA A 92 12.11 13.56 -3.67
CA ALA A 92 12.73 12.42 -4.33
C ALA A 92 12.87 12.64 -5.85
N ALA A 93 11.83 13.19 -6.50
CA ALA A 93 11.87 13.52 -7.92
C ALA A 93 12.91 14.60 -8.25
N GLU A 94 13.05 15.63 -7.40
CA GLU A 94 14.08 16.68 -7.53
C GLU A 94 15.50 16.13 -7.37
N ARG A 95 15.67 15.16 -6.49
CA ARG A 95 16.97 14.51 -6.21
C ARG A 95 17.28 13.35 -7.15
N GLY A 96 16.33 12.88 -7.97
CA GLY A 96 16.47 11.70 -8.82
C GLY A 96 16.50 10.38 -8.04
N ALA A 97 16.00 10.36 -6.81
CA ALA A 97 15.90 9.16 -5.98
C ALA A 97 14.73 8.29 -6.41
N GLY A 98 14.85 6.96 -6.25
CA GLY A 98 13.73 6.05 -6.42
C GLY A 98 12.70 6.18 -5.29
N LEU A 99 11.47 5.75 -5.55
CA LEU A 99 10.35 5.79 -4.61
C LEU A 99 9.63 4.45 -4.51
N VAL A 100 9.35 4.02 -3.28
CA VAL A 100 8.41 2.93 -3.00
C VAL A 100 7.36 3.49 -2.03
N ILE A 101 6.13 3.59 -2.50
CA ILE A 101 5.03 4.25 -1.80
C ILE A 101 3.92 3.24 -1.52
N GLY A 102 3.65 3.01 -0.23
CA GLY A 102 2.53 2.20 0.27
C GLY A 102 1.49 3.02 1.01
N THR A 103 1.56 4.33 0.96
CA THR A 103 0.57 5.22 1.57
C THR A 103 -0.79 5.05 0.90
N THR A 104 -1.82 4.91 1.72
CA THR A 104 -3.22 4.78 1.28
C THR A 104 -4.00 6.07 1.55
N GLY A 105 -5.19 6.19 0.97
CA GLY A 105 -6.09 7.33 1.23
C GLY A 105 -5.78 8.60 0.43
N LEU A 106 -4.96 8.53 -0.63
CA LEU A 106 -4.79 9.65 -1.56
C LEU A 106 -6.11 9.89 -2.32
N ASP A 107 -6.54 11.14 -2.37
CA ASP A 107 -7.66 11.56 -3.23
C ASP A 107 -7.26 11.61 -4.71
N GLY A 108 -8.25 11.82 -5.61
CA GLY A 108 -8.01 11.82 -7.05
C GLY A 108 -7.07 12.94 -7.52
N GLY A 109 -7.02 14.08 -6.83
CA GLY A 109 -6.08 15.17 -7.09
C GLY A 109 -4.66 14.78 -6.74
N GLN A 110 -4.50 14.24 -5.54
CA GLN A 110 -3.24 13.73 -5.01
C GLN A 110 -2.67 12.57 -5.83
N GLN A 111 -3.53 11.67 -6.32
CA GLN A 111 -3.11 10.58 -7.20
C GLN A 111 -2.59 11.09 -8.54
N ARG A 112 -3.25 12.09 -9.15
CA ARG A 112 -2.77 12.72 -10.40
C ARG A 112 -1.43 13.43 -10.20
N GLU A 113 -1.27 14.15 -9.10
CA GLU A 113 0.00 14.79 -8.78
C GLU A 113 1.11 13.78 -8.56
N LEU A 114 0.83 12.72 -7.79
CA LEU A 114 1.79 11.64 -7.56
C LEU A 114 2.19 10.96 -8.88
N ALA A 115 1.24 10.70 -9.79
CA ALA A 115 1.53 10.13 -11.10
C ALA A 115 2.46 11.03 -11.94
N ALA A 116 2.26 12.35 -11.91
CA ALA A 116 3.14 13.29 -12.61
C ALA A 116 4.56 13.32 -12.01
N LEU A 117 4.71 13.19 -10.70
CA LEU A 117 6.02 13.08 -10.02
C LEU A 117 6.68 11.72 -10.32
N ALA A 118 5.91 10.64 -10.29
CA ALA A 118 6.36 9.29 -10.57
C ALA A 118 6.92 9.13 -12.00
N ALA A 119 6.40 9.87 -12.97
CA ALA A 119 6.92 9.89 -14.34
C ALA A 119 8.36 10.46 -14.43
N ARG A 120 8.84 11.16 -13.40
CA ARG A 120 10.17 11.79 -13.34
C ARG A 120 11.21 10.95 -12.63
N THR A 121 10.84 9.85 -11.99
CA THR A 121 11.74 8.98 -11.25
C THR A 121 11.24 7.53 -11.23
N ARG A 122 12.10 6.63 -10.77
CA ARG A 122 11.77 5.20 -10.62
C ARG A 122 10.82 5.03 -9.45
N THR A 123 9.54 4.79 -9.71
CA THR A 123 8.51 4.73 -8.67
C THR A 123 7.73 3.43 -8.72
N VAL A 124 7.55 2.83 -7.53
CA VAL A 124 6.54 1.80 -7.27
C VAL A 124 5.51 2.41 -6.33
N PHE A 125 4.27 2.49 -6.77
CA PHE A 125 3.13 2.90 -5.94
C PHE A 125 2.09 1.80 -5.92
N ALA A 126 1.83 1.24 -4.75
CA ALA A 126 0.82 0.23 -4.56
C ALA A 126 0.18 0.35 -3.16
N PRO A 127 -1.15 0.37 -3.07
CA PRO A 127 -1.86 0.43 -1.79
C PRO A 127 -1.74 -0.87 -0.99
N ASN A 128 -1.37 -1.96 -1.65
CA ASN A 128 -1.09 -3.25 -1.05
C ASN A 128 0.14 -3.88 -1.74
N MET A 129 1.13 -4.26 -0.97
CA MET A 129 2.38 -4.87 -1.46
C MET A 129 2.50 -6.35 -1.05
N SER A 130 1.41 -6.97 -0.63
CA SER A 130 1.37 -8.41 -0.37
C SER A 130 1.48 -9.18 -1.69
N VAL A 131 2.49 -10.03 -1.79
CA VAL A 131 2.65 -10.96 -2.93
C VAL A 131 1.41 -11.86 -3.07
N GLY A 132 0.87 -12.36 -1.94
CA GLY A 132 -0.34 -13.19 -1.93
C GLY A 132 -1.56 -12.46 -2.52
N VAL A 133 -1.77 -11.18 -2.17
CA VAL A 133 -2.86 -10.37 -2.74
C VAL A 133 -2.64 -10.12 -4.23
N THR A 134 -1.41 -9.87 -4.66
CA THR A 134 -1.10 -9.71 -6.08
C THR A 134 -1.42 -10.98 -6.87
N VAL A 135 -0.98 -12.14 -6.38
CA VAL A 135 -1.29 -13.44 -6.99
C VAL A 135 -2.79 -13.70 -6.99
N LEU A 136 -3.49 -13.44 -5.88
CA LEU A 136 -4.95 -13.59 -5.81
C LEU A 136 -5.65 -12.71 -6.85
N THR A 137 -5.22 -11.46 -7.03
CA THR A 137 -5.79 -10.53 -8.02
C THR A 137 -5.66 -11.08 -9.44
N GLU A 138 -4.51 -11.65 -9.79
CA GLU A 138 -4.29 -12.30 -11.10
C GLU A 138 -5.16 -13.54 -11.29
N LEU A 139 -5.26 -14.39 -10.26
CA LEU A 139 -6.11 -15.58 -10.29
C LEU A 139 -7.59 -15.22 -10.43
N VAL A 140 -8.06 -14.20 -9.71
CA VAL A 140 -9.43 -13.68 -9.81
C VAL A 140 -9.71 -13.11 -11.20
N SER A 141 -8.77 -12.33 -11.75
CA SER A 141 -8.89 -11.81 -13.12
C SER A 141 -8.96 -12.95 -14.16
N LEU A 142 -8.14 -13.98 -13.99
CA LEU A 142 -8.18 -15.15 -14.86
C LEU A 142 -9.50 -15.91 -14.74
N ALA A 143 -9.96 -16.18 -13.52
CA ALA A 143 -11.24 -16.85 -13.27
C ALA A 143 -12.41 -16.06 -13.89
N ALA A 144 -12.45 -14.73 -13.69
CA ALA A 144 -13.48 -13.85 -14.23
C ALA A 144 -13.53 -13.82 -15.77
N ARG A 145 -12.38 -14.04 -16.44
CA ARG A 145 -12.32 -14.16 -17.90
C ARG A 145 -12.78 -15.53 -18.42
N LEU A 146 -12.50 -16.60 -17.68
CA LEU A 146 -12.81 -17.97 -18.09
C LEU A 146 -14.24 -18.39 -17.74
N LEU A 147 -14.78 -17.86 -16.66
CA LEU A 147 -16.15 -18.06 -16.24
C LEU A 147 -17.03 -17.03 -16.93
N ASP A 148 -18.08 -17.48 -17.60
CA ASP A 148 -18.99 -16.59 -18.32
C ASP A 148 -19.93 -15.80 -17.37
N ALA A 149 -20.84 -15.03 -17.92
CA ALA A 149 -21.77 -14.19 -17.17
C ALA A 149 -22.82 -14.97 -16.35
N SER A 150 -22.88 -16.32 -16.48
CA SER A 150 -23.73 -17.15 -15.62
C SER A 150 -23.15 -17.33 -14.21
N PHE A 151 -21.84 -17.14 -14.06
CA PHE A 151 -21.18 -17.17 -12.75
C PHE A 151 -21.19 -15.78 -12.11
N GLU A 152 -21.90 -15.64 -11.01
CA GLU A 152 -21.99 -14.41 -10.22
C GLU A 152 -20.76 -14.23 -9.34
N ALA A 153 -20.32 -12.97 -9.13
CA ALA A 153 -19.11 -12.68 -8.37
C ALA A 153 -19.42 -11.97 -7.05
N GLU A 154 -18.92 -12.51 -5.94
CA GLU A 154 -19.01 -11.94 -4.62
C GLU A 154 -17.62 -11.88 -3.97
N VAL A 155 -17.28 -10.74 -3.38
CA VAL A 155 -16.08 -10.55 -2.57
C VAL A 155 -16.51 -10.42 -1.11
N VAL A 156 -15.93 -11.23 -0.24
CA VAL A 156 -16.14 -11.15 1.22
C VAL A 156 -14.81 -10.89 1.88
N GLU A 157 -14.77 -9.90 2.78
CA GLU A 157 -13.57 -9.58 3.54
C GLU A 157 -13.85 -9.56 5.04
N LEU A 158 -12.89 -10.02 5.83
CA LEU A 158 -12.93 -9.97 7.28
C LEU A 158 -11.69 -9.27 7.82
N HIS A 159 -11.87 -8.23 8.63
CA HIS A 159 -10.79 -7.54 9.35
C HIS A 159 -11.12 -7.38 10.82
N HIS A 160 -10.10 -6.99 11.59
CA HIS A 160 -10.22 -6.68 13.01
C HIS A 160 -11.25 -5.57 13.30
N HIS A 161 -11.81 -5.57 14.51
CA HIS A 161 -12.84 -4.62 14.94
C HIS A 161 -12.41 -3.14 14.88
N ALA A 162 -11.09 -2.85 14.93
CA ALA A 162 -10.58 -1.48 14.91
C ALA A 162 -10.40 -0.89 13.50
N LYS A 163 -10.66 -1.66 12.42
CA LYS A 163 -10.58 -1.15 11.04
C LYS A 163 -11.77 -0.23 10.76
N LYS A 164 -11.46 1.02 10.33
CA LYS A 164 -12.46 2.09 10.19
C LYS A 164 -13.15 2.13 8.83
N ASP A 165 -12.42 1.77 7.76
CA ASP A 165 -12.95 1.73 6.39
C ASP A 165 -13.60 0.37 6.10
N ALA A 166 -14.70 0.37 5.36
CA ALA A 166 -15.39 -0.80 4.82
C ALA A 166 -16.08 -0.43 3.49
N PRO A 167 -15.99 -1.27 2.45
CA PRO A 167 -15.08 -2.41 2.33
C PRO A 167 -13.61 -2.01 2.30
N SER A 168 -12.71 -2.98 2.54
CA SER A 168 -11.26 -2.73 2.50
C SER A 168 -10.78 -2.35 1.09
N GLY A 169 -9.69 -1.59 1.00
CA GLY A 169 -9.07 -1.25 -0.28
C GLY A 169 -8.72 -2.48 -1.13
N THR A 170 -8.31 -3.57 -0.50
CA THR A 170 -8.03 -4.86 -1.16
C THR A 170 -9.30 -5.49 -1.73
N ALA A 171 -10.40 -5.51 -0.98
CA ALA A 171 -11.69 -6.04 -1.48
C ALA A 171 -12.19 -5.23 -2.68
N LEU A 172 -12.10 -3.90 -2.63
CA LEU A 172 -12.43 -3.04 -3.76
C LEU A 172 -11.52 -3.28 -4.97
N ALA A 173 -10.23 -3.54 -4.76
CA ALA A 173 -9.29 -3.87 -5.83
C ALA A 173 -9.64 -5.21 -6.50
N LEU A 174 -10.01 -6.23 -5.72
CA LEU A 174 -10.46 -7.52 -6.24
C LEU A 174 -11.75 -7.37 -7.05
N GLY A 175 -12.74 -6.60 -6.57
CA GLY A 175 -13.95 -6.30 -7.33
C GLY A 175 -13.67 -5.57 -8.64
N ARG A 176 -12.75 -4.59 -8.64
CA ARG A 176 -12.29 -3.92 -9.87
C ARG A 176 -11.60 -4.87 -10.85
N ALA A 177 -10.83 -5.84 -10.34
CA ALA A 177 -10.19 -6.85 -11.17
C ALA A 177 -11.23 -7.74 -11.88
N VAL A 178 -12.31 -8.12 -11.18
CA VAL A 178 -13.44 -8.84 -11.78
C VAL A 178 -14.11 -7.99 -12.87
N ALA A 179 -14.47 -6.74 -12.54
CA ALA A 179 -15.12 -5.82 -13.48
C ALA A 179 -14.29 -5.61 -14.75
N ALA A 180 -12.99 -5.29 -14.58
CA ALA A 180 -12.06 -5.11 -15.69
C ALA A 180 -11.93 -6.35 -16.57
N ALA A 181 -11.84 -7.54 -15.96
CA ALA A 181 -11.74 -8.81 -16.67
C ALA A 181 -12.99 -9.14 -17.50
N ARG A 182 -14.16 -8.63 -17.06
CA ARG A 182 -15.47 -8.81 -17.74
C ARG A 182 -15.86 -7.63 -18.63
N GLY A 183 -15.03 -6.59 -18.74
CA GLY A 183 -15.36 -5.36 -19.50
C GLY A 183 -16.52 -4.56 -18.90
N GLN A 184 -16.73 -4.64 -17.58
CA GLN A 184 -17.80 -3.97 -16.84
C GLN A 184 -17.31 -2.67 -16.23
N ASP A 185 -18.22 -1.69 -16.06
CA ASP A 185 -17.97 -0.49 -15.25
C ASP A 185 -18.17 -0.83 -13.77
N PHE A 186 -17.05 -0.83 -13.02
CA PHE A 186 -17.06 -1.18 -11.61
C PHE A 186 -17.98 -0.28 -10.76
N GLU A 187 -18.02 1.00 -11.04
CA GLU A 187 -18.83 1.94 -10.23
C GLU A 187 -20.33 1.70 -10.42
N HIS A 188 -20.76 1.21 -11.57
CA HIS A 188 -22.15 0.85 -11.85
C HIS A 188 -22.52 -0.56 -11.35
N THR A 189 -21.58 -1.52 -11.39
CA THR A 189 -21.87 -2.92 -11.08
C THR A 189 -21.61 -3.30 -9.62
N ARG A 190 -20.85 -2.50 -8.87
CA ARG A 190 -20.55 -2.81 -7.48
C ARG A 190 -21.75 -2.68 -6.55
N ARG A 191 -21.91 -3.62 -5.63
CA ARG A 191 -22.87 -3.60 -4.51
C ARG A 191 -22.11 -3.75 -3.20
N LEU A 192 -22.12 -2.68 -2.36
CA LEU A 192 -21.32 -2.65 -1.13
C LEU A 192 -22.08 -3.10 0.12
N ALA A 193 -23.39 -3.26 0.03
CA ALA A 193 -24.24 -3.77 1.10
C ALA A 193 -25.56 -4.26 0.53
N ARG A 194 -26.20 -5.21 1.23
CA ARG A 194 -27.58 -5.62 1.01
C ARG A 194 -28.29 -5.62 2.37
N GLU A 195 -29.42 -4.96 2.47
CA GLU A 195 -30.22 -4.85 3.67
C GLU A 195 -31.70 -4.95 3.35
N GLY A 196 -32.44 -5.75 4.12
CA GLY A 196 -33.88 -5.94 3.94
C GLY A 196 -34.26 -6.70 2.67
N LEU A 197 -35.40 -6.36 2.08
CA LEU A 197 -35.90 -6.96 0.84
C LEU A 197 -35.35 -6.17 -0.36
N VAL A 198 -34.24 -6.65 -0.93
CA VAL A 198 -33.50 -5.94 -2.01
C VAL A 198 -33.89 -6.42 -3.43
N GLY A 199 -34.84 -7.36 -3.56
CA GLY A 199 -35.20 -7.97 -4.83
C GLY A 199 -34.18 -9.03 -5.31
N GLU A 200 -34.38 -9.51 -6.54
CA GLU A 200 -33.44 -10.42 -7.17
C GLU A 200 -32.10 -9.74 -7.47
N ARG A 201 -31.01 -10.48 -7.32
CA ARG A 201 -29.68 -10.02 -7.64
C ARG A 201 -29.52 -9.81 -9.15
N PRO A 202 -29.09 -8.62 -9.64
CA PRO A 202 -28.72 -8.44 -11.04
C PRO A 202 -27.52 -9.34 -11.41
N ARG A 203 -27.53 -9.92 -12.61
CA ARG A 203 -26.47 -10.84 -13.06
C ARG A 203 -25.10 -10.19 -13.21
N ASP A 204 -25.06 -8.91 -13.55
CA ASP A 204 -23.84 -8.13 -13.72
C ASP A 204 -23.31 -7.52 -12.41
N GLU A 205 -24.04 -7.68 -11.30
CA GLU A 205 -23.64 -7.16 -10.00
C GLU A 205 -22.37 -7.84 -9.49
N ILE A 206 -21.48 -7.06 -8.88
CA ILE A 206 -20.31 -7.53 -8.14
C ILE A 206 -20.51 -7.16 -6.67
N GLY A 207 -20.84 -8.13 -5.83
CA GLY A 207 -21.04 -7.89 -4.41
C GLY A 207 -19.71 -7.75 -3.67
N ILE A 208 -19.64 -6.83 -2.69
CA ILE A 208 -18.44 -6.63 -1.87
C ILE A 208 -18.87 -6.39 -0.43
N MET A 209 -18.70 -7.40 0.41
CA MET A 209 -19.19 -7.41 1.80
C MET A 209 -18.03 -7.38 2.78
N GLY A 210 -18.09 -6.43 3.73
CA GLY A 210 -17.09 -6.28 4.78
C GLY A 210 -17.57 -6.78 6.13
N LEU A 211 -16.82 -7.70 6.74
CA LEU A 211 -17.02 -8.20 8.09
C LEU A 211 -15.98 -7.60 9.05
N ARG A 212 -16.36 -7.41 10.31
CA ARG A 212 -15.47 -6.92 11.38
C ARG A 212 -15.60 -7.83 12.59
N ALA A 213 -14.49 -8.51 12.96
CA ALA A 213 -14.49 -9.37 14.14
C ALA A 213 -13.08 -9.57 14.70
N GLY A 214 -12.96 -9.59 16.02
CA GLY A 214 -11.73 -9.93 16.73
C GLY A 214 -10.53 -9.10 16.31
N ASP A 215 -9.44 -9.78 16.08
CA ASP A 215 -8.12 -9.27 15.66
C ASP A 215 -7.68 -9.77 14.27
N ALA A 216 -8.65 -10.22 13.44
CA ALA A 216 -8.38 -10.70 12.09
C ALA A 216 -7.53 -9.70 11.29
N VAL A 217 -6.40 -10.14 10.76
CA VAL A 217 -5.43 -9.28 10.06
C VAL A 217 -6.03 -8.76 8.74
N GLY A 218 -6.75 -9.64 8.03
CA GLY A 218 -7.43 -9.32 6.78
C GLY A 218 -7.56 -10.55 5.88
N ASP A 219 -8.73 -11.19 5.93
CA ASP A 219 -9.04 -12.32 5.06
C ASP A 219 -9.88 -11.83 3.88
N HIS A 220 -9.62 -12.35 2.69
CA HIS A 220 -10.34 -11.99 1.48
C HIS A 220 -10.70 -13.26 0.71
N THR A 221 -11.97 -13.39 0.38
CA THR A 221 -12.52 -14.50 -0.40
C THR A 221 -13.27 -13.94 -1.60
N VAL A 222 -13.01 -14.50 -2.78
CA VAL A 222 -13.79 -14.22 -3.98
C VAL A 222 -14.52 -15.50 -4.37
N VAL A 223 -15.84 -15.40 -4.47
CA VAL A 223 -16.73 -16.49 -4.82
C VAL A 223 -17.27 -16.25 -6.23
N PHE A 224 -17.21 -17.27 -7.06
CA PHE A 224 -17.93 -17.33 -8.33
C PHE A 224 -18.97 -18.45 -8.21
N GLY A 225 -20.26 -18.10 -8.23
CA GLY A 225 -21.40 -19.00 -8.00
C GLY A 225 -22.38 -19.06 -9.14
#